data_dcc8d60a53dcd0e2eb513cd329b7c027
#
_entry.id   dcc8d60a53dcd0e2eb513cd329b7c027
#
_cell.length_a   1.000
_cell.length_b   1.000
_cell.length_c   1.000
_cell.angle_alpha   90.00
_cell.angle_beta   90.00
_cell.angle_gamma   90.00
#
_symmetry.space_group_name_H-M   'P 1'
#
loop_
_entity.id
_entity.type
_entity.pdbx_description
1 polymer ?
#
loop_
_entity_poly.entity_id
_entity_poly.type
_entity_poly.pdbx_seq_one_letter_code
_entity_poly.pdbx_strand_id
1 'polypeptide(L)'
;MSTQRRHGAGWVAIGDAAGLVNPMNGEGIDYGLESGMLAADLFLENPATAPARYDELVGERFDAFLRTGRRFSFLSGHPWILKPGLRLSVSTDAIANITLAVMGNLVDNTTPGAAGRVLSLADKALGIADPVLRKTRAAA
;
A
#
# COMPACT_ATOMS: atom_id res chain seq x y z
N MET A 1 -3.80 -0.78 11.05
CA MET A 1 -4.26 -2.01 10.40
C MET A 1 -5.68 -1.77 9.94
N SER A 2 -6.02 -2.04 8.69
CA SER A 2 -7.42 -2.14 8.30
C SER A 2 -7.97 -3.35 9.07
N THR A 3 -8.99 -3.14 9.89
CA THR A 3 -9.67 -4.19 10.64
C THR A 3 -10.78 -4.81 9.80
N GLN A 4 -10.82 -4.51 8.52
CA GLN A 4 -11.82 -5.06 7.62
C GLN A 4 -11.53 -6.53 7.36
N ARG A 5 -12.54 -7.33 7.63
CA ARG A 5 -12.55 -8.75 7.34
C ARG A 5 -12.62 -8.92 5.83
N ARG A 6 -11.61 -9.54 5.22
CA ARG A 6 -11.54 -9.74 3.77
C ARG A 6 -12.25 -11.01 3.29
N HIS A 7 -12.57 -11.92 4.19
CA HIS A 7 -13.23 -13.20 3.86
C HIS A 7 -14.17 -13.69 4.95
N GLY A 8 -15.02 -14.63 4.58
CA GLY A 8 -15.89 -15.37 5.47
C GLY A 8 -16.34 -16.66 4.81
N ALA A 9 -17.32 -17.36 5.39
CA ALA A 9 -17.84 -18.59 4.83
C ALA A 9 -18.47 -18.34 3.45
N GLY A 10 -17.80 -18.79 2.38
CA GLY A 10 -18.28 -18.71 1.01
C GLY A 10 -18.17 -17.35 0.33
N TRP A 11 -17.45 -16.38 0.91
CA TRP A 11 -17.24 -15.07 0.30
C TRP A 11 -15.86 -14.49 0.56
N VAL A 12 -15.42 -13.63 -0.33
CA VAL A 12 -14.24 -12.75 -0.18
C VAL A 12 -14.60 -11.32 -0.61
N ALA A 13 -13.93 -10.33 -0.01
CA ALA A 13 -13.99 -8.95 -0.45
C ALA A 13 -12.82 -8.68 -1.42
N ILE A 14 -13.07 -7.98 -2.52
CA ILE A 14 -12.07 -7.63 -3.53
C ILE A 14 -11.92 -6.11 -3.62
N GLY A 15 -10.81 -5.62 -4.17
CA GLY A 15 -10.57 -4.20 -4.41
C GLY A 15 -10.82 -3.33 -3.18
N ASP A 16 -11.55 -2.24 -3.38
CA ASP A 16 -11.86 -1.24 -2.33
C ASP A 16 -12.58 -1.86 -1.13
N ALA A 17 -13.46 -2.84 -1.36
CA ALA A 17 -14.16 -3.55 -0.28
C ALA A 17 -13.18 -4.35 0.62
N ALA A 18 -12.04 -4.78 0.06
CA ALA A 18 -10.96 -5.43 0.82
C ALA A 18 -9.95 -4.42 1.40
N GLY A 19 -10.16 -3.11 1.18
CA GLY A 19 -9.22 -2.05 1.55
C GLY A 19 -7.95 -2.03 0.67
N LEU A 20 -8.04 -2.54 -0.56
CA LEU A 20 -6.96 -2.60 -1.53
C LEU A 20 -6.96 -1.33 -2.41
N VAL A 21 -6.66 -0.21 -1.79
CA VAL A 21 -6.50 1.10 -2.44
C VAL A 21 -5.16 1.65 -2.03
N ASN A 22 -4.36 2.13 -2.99
CA ASN A 22 -3.12 2.82 -2.69
C ASN A 22 -3.42 4.15 -2.00
N PRO A 23 -3.07 4.33 -0.72
CA PRO A 23 -3.44 5.52 0.02
C PRO A 23 -2.59 6.75 -0.36
N MET A 24 -1.58 6.61 -1.22
CA MET A 24 -0.76 7.72 -1.69
C MET A 24 -1.44 8.51 -2.81
N ASN A 25 -2.11 7.82 -3.73
CA ASN A 25 -2.70 8.42 -4.93
C ASN A 25 -4.19 8.09 -5.12
N GLY A 26 -4.76 7.20 -4.29
CA GLY A 26 -6.15 6.75 -4.43
C GLY A 26 -6.37 5.70 -5.52
N GLU A 27 -5.31 5.13 -6.10
CA GLU A 27 -5.38 4.08 -7.10
C GLU A 27 -5.91 2.79 -6.48
N GLY A 28 -6.96 2.23 -7.07
CA GLY A 28 -7.63 1.00 -6.60
C GLY A 28 -8.02 0.06 -7.73
N ILE A 29 -8.01 0.54 -8.98
CA ILE A 29 -8.51 -0.22 -10.14
C ILE A 29 -7.66 -1.47 -10.37
N ASP A 30 -6.35 -1.33 -10.39
CA ASP A 30 -5.41 -2.44 -10.60
C ASP A 30 -5.57 -3.49 -9.51
N TYR A 31 -5.61 -3.07 -8.25
CA TYR A 31 -5.83 -3.97 -7.11
C TYR A 31 -7.18 -4.66 -7.16
N GLY A 32 -8.22 -3.94 -7.64
CA GLY A 32 -9.55 -4.50 -7.83
C GLY A 32 -9.57 -5.63 -8.85
N LEU A 33 -8.95 -5.40 -10.01
CA LEU A 33 -8.83 -6.39 -11.08
C LEU A 33 -7.99 -7.60 -10.63
N GLU A 34 -6.83 -7.35 -10.06
CA GLU A 34 -5.89 -8.40 -9.66
C GLU A 34 -6.45 -9.26 -8.53
N SER A 35 -7.04 -8.65 -7.50
CA SER A 35 -7.69 -9.39 -6.41
C SER A 35 -8.94 -10.14 -6.87
N GLY A 36 -9.67 -9.59 -7.85
CA GLY A 36 -10.82 -10.26 -8.47
C GLY A 36 -10.42 -11.50 -9.26
N MET A 37 -9.36 -11.41 -10.07
CA MET A 37 -8.81 -12.56 -10.79
C MET A 37 -8.33 -13.65 -9.82
N LEU A 38 -7.56 -13.27 -8.80
CA LEU A 38 -7.09 -14.20 -7.77
C LEU A 38 -8.25 -14.90 -7.07
N ALA A 39 -9.30 -14.15 -6.71
CA ALA A 39 -10.51 -14.75 -6.11
C ALA A 39 -11.17 -15.74 -7.05
N ALA A 40 -11.37 -15.39 -8.32
CA ALA A 40 -11.99 -16.26 -9.30
C ALA A 40 -11.20 -17.58 -9.47
N ASP A 41 -9.88 -17.52 -9.62
CA ASP A 41 -9.04 -18.69 -9.77
C ASP A 41 -9.13 -19.63 -8.56
N LEU A 42 -9.06 -19.09 -7.35
CA LEU A 42 -9.15 -19.87 -6.12
C LEU A 42 -10.53 -20.53 -5.94
N PHE A 43 -11.61 -19.84 -6.27
CA PHE A 43 -12.97 -20.41 -6.20
C PHE A 43 -13.20 -21.48 -7.27
N LEU A 44 -12.57 -21.36 -8.43
CA LEU A 44 -12.60 -22.40 -9.47
C LEU A 44 -11.79 -23.64 -9.06
N GLU A 45 -10.66 -23.46 -8.36
CA GLU A 45 -9.86 -24.57 -7.85
C GLU A 45 -10.57 -25.34 -6.73
N ASN A 46 -10.95 -24.64 -5.67
CA ASN A 46 -11.60 -25.25 -4.50
C ASN A 46 -12.38 -24.21 -3.68
N PRO A 47 -13.71 -24.12 -3.83
CA PRO A 47 -14.54 -23.15 -3.12
C PRO A 47 -14.46 -23.23 -1.60
N ALA A 48 -14.18 -24.41 -1.04
CA ALA A 48 -14.14 -24.59 0.42
C ALA A 48 -12.90 -23.95 1.07
N THR A 49 -11.77 -23.96 0.38
CA THR A 49 -10.51 -23.40 0.87
C THR A 49 -10.21 -21.99 0.33
N ALA A 50 -10.90 -21.58 -0.74
CA ALA A 50 -10.68 -20.32 -1.43
C ALA A 50 -10.66 -19.10 -0.50
N PRO A 51 -11.60 -18.91 0.46
CA PRO A 51 -11.61 -17.70 1.27
C PRO A 51 -10.37 -17.53 2.15
N ALA A 52 -9.88 -18.60 2.77
CA ALA A 52 -8.70 -18.55 3.62
C ALA A 52 -7.41 -18.33 2.82
N ARG A 53 -7.27 -19.07 1.69
CA ARG A 53 -6.12 -18.90 0.79
C ARG A 53 -6.08 -17.52 0.15
N TYR A 54 -7.24 -16.96 -0.17
CA TYR A 54 -7.34 -15.60 -0.71
C TYR A 54 -6.80 -14.57 0.26
N ASP A 55 -7.20 -14.61 1.53
CA ASP A 55 -6.73 -13.63 2.53
C ASP A 55 -5.22 -13.72 2.74
N GLU A 56 -4.66 -14.94 2.76
CA GLU A 56 -3.22 -15.17 2.86
C GLU A 56 -2.46 -14.56 1.68
N LEU A 57 -2.85 -14.89 0.44
CA LEU A 57 -2.16 -14.43 -0.77
C LEU A 57 -2.30 -12.91 -0.97
N VAL A 58 -3.47 -12.34 -0.68
CA VAL A 58 -3.68 -10.89 -0.71
C VAL A 58 -2.81 -10.20 0.34
N GLY A 59 -2.71 -10.79 1.54
CA GLY A 59 -1.84 -10.27 2.59
C GLY A 59 -0.37 -10.28 2.21
N GLU A 60 0.13 -11.37 1.64
CA GLU A 60 1.50 -11.48 1.17
C GLU A 60 1.82 -10.48 0.05
N ARG A 61 0.90 -10.33 -0.90
CA ARG A 61 1.12 -9.54 -2.11
C ARG A 61 0.99 -8.04 -1.89
N PHE A 62 -0.01 -7.59 -1.15
CA PHE A 62 -0.37 -6.16 -1.08
C PHE A 62 -0.12 -5.49 0.27
N ASP A 63 -0.16 -6.22 1.40
CA ASP A 63 -0.17 -5.58 2.72
C ASP A 63 1.11 -4.80 3.04
N ALA A 64 2.27 -5.25 2.57
CA ALA A 64 3.53 -4.54 2.79
C ALA A 64 3.52 -3.18 2.09
N PHE A 65 3.17 -3.14 0.82
CA PHE A 65 3.10 -1.93 0.00
C PHE A 65 2.03 -0.95 0.51
N LEU A 66 0.81 -1.45 0.73
CA LEU A 66 -0.30 -0.63 1.23
C LEU A 66 -0.03 -0.06 2.64
N ARG A 67 0.71 -0.78 3.48
CA ARG A 67 1.15 -0.31 4.80
C ARG A 67 2.10 0.87 4.68
N THR A 68 3.08 0.77 3.78
CA THR A 68 4.02 1.87 3.47
C THR A 68 3.26 3.09 2.95
N GLY A 69 2.34 2.89 2.02
CA GLY A 69 1.49 3.95 1.48
C GLY A 69 0.64 4.64 2.56
N ARG A 70 0.06 3.89 3.49
CA ARG A 70 -0.70 4.47 4.61
C ARG A 70 0.16 5.33 5.54
N ARG A 71 1.40 4.89 5.82
CA ARG A 71 2.35 5.68 6.62
C ARG A 71 2.74 6.96 5.92
N PHE A 72 3.03 6.88 4.63
CA PHE A 72 3.35 8.03 3.80
C PHE A 72 2.18 9.02 3.73
N SER A 73 0.97 8.55 3.47
CA SER A 73 -0.25 9.38 3.43
C SER A 73 -0.51 10.09 4.76
N PHE A 74 -0.28 9.41 5.89
CA PHE A 74 -0.39 10.02 7.21
C PHE A 74 0.60 11.19 7.38
N LEU A 75 1.86 11.00 6.99
CA LEU A 75 2.88 12.05 7.08
C LEU A 75 2.58 13.23 6.15
N SER A 76 2.14 12.94 4.93
CA SER A 76 1.77 13.96 3.93
C SER A 76 0.57 14.79 4.35
N GLY A 77 -0.26 14.30 5.28
CA GLY A 77 -1.34 15.06 5.89
C GLY A 77 -0.87 16.24 6.75
N HIS A 78 0.44 16.34 7.06
CA HIS A 78 0.99 17.40 7.88
C HIS A 78 1.66 18.47 7.01
N PRO A 79 1.18 19.75 7.00
CA PRO A 79 1.70 20.81 6.11
C PRO A 79 3.20 21.08 6.27
N TRP A 80 3.75 20.89 7.46
CA TRP A 80 5.17 21.10 7.76
C TRP A 80 6.08 20.00 7.18
N ILE A 81 5.54 18.84 6.87
CA ILE A 81 6.22 17.75 6.14
C ILE A 81 5.96 17.88 4.63
N LEU A 82 4.71 18.14 4.25
CA LEU A 82 4.29 18.17 2.86
C LEU A 82 5.01 19.25 2.06
N LYS A 83 5.10 20.48 2.60
CA LYS A 83 5.74 21.60 1.88
C LYS A 83 7.21 21.34 1.53
N PRO A 84 8.11 20.96 2.46
CA PRO A 84 9.48 20.63 2.10
C PRO A 84 9.57 19.37 1.25
N GLY A 85 8.71 18.37 1.46
CA GLY A 85 8.63 17.16 0.64
C GLY A 85 8.31 17.47 -0.82
N LEU A 86 7.33 18.32 -1.10
CA LEU A 86 6.99 18.76 -2.45
C LEU A 86 8.13 19.55 -3.11
N ARG A 87 8.81 20.43 -2.37
CA ARG A 87 9.98 21.13 -2.91
C ARG A 87 11.11 20.17 -3.29
N LEU A 88 11.36 19.17 -2.45
CA LEU A 88 12.36 18.15 -2.72
C LEU A 88 11.96 17.27 -3.92
N SER A 89 10.69 16.91 -4.03
CA SER A 89 10.21 16.01 -5.09
C SER A 89 10.36 16.59 -6.52
N VAL A 90 10.47 17.91 -6.65
CA VAL A 90 10.68 18.61 -7.92
C VAL A 90 12.04 19.30 -8.01
N SER A 91 12.97 19.02 -7.10
CA SER A 91 14.26 19.72 -7.03
C SER A 91 15.24 19.35 -8.14
N THR A 92 15.14 18.14 -8.67
CA THR A 92 15.91 17.64 -9.81
C THR A 92 15.07 16.67 -10.63
N ASP A 93 15.38 16.53 -11.94
CA ASP A 93 14.67 15.59 -12.82
C ASP A 93 14.73 14.14 -12.31
N ALA A 94 15.87 13.74 -11.74
CA ALA A 94 16.02 12.40 -11.18
C ALA A 94 15.06 12.14 -10.01
N ILE A 95 14.93 13.10 -9.09
CA ILE A 95 14.02 12.99 -7.95
C ILE A 95 12.56 13.08 -8.42
N ALA A 96 12.28 13.98 -9.36
CA ALA A 96 10.94 14.12 -9.94
C ALA A 96 10.48 12.80 -10.61
N ASN A 97 11.34 12.18 -11.42
CA ASN A 97 11.04 10.90 -12.07
C ASN A 97 10.80 9.76 -11.05
N ILE A 98 11.61 9.67 -9.98
CA ILE A 98 11.39 8.69 -8.92
C ILE A 98 10.05 8.96 -8.21
N THR A 99 9.75 10.22 -7.91
CA THR A 99 8.50 10.60 -7.26
C THR A 99 7.28 10.23 -8.13
N LEU A 100 7.35 10.56 -9.43
CA LEU A 100 6.30 10.21 -10.39
C LEU A 100 6.12 8.70 -10.51
N ALA A 101 7.20 7.93 -10.56
CA ALA A 101 7.15 6.48 -10.64
C ALA A 101 6.48 5.86 -9.39
N VAL A 102 6.81 6.35 -8.20
CA VAL A 102 6.19 5.90 -6.94
C VAL A 102 4.73 6.33 -6.86
N MET A 103 4.42 7.59 -7.18
CA MET A 103 3.05 8.11 -7.14
C MET A 103 2.16 7.51 -8.24
N GLY A 104 2.74 7.17 -9.39
CA GLY A 104 2.04 6.53 -10.50
C GLY A 104 1.88 5.01 -10.34
N ASN A 105 2.23 4.45 -9.19
CA ASN A 105 2.14 3.00 -8.93
C ASN A 105 2.97 2.14 -9.90
N LEU A 106 4.05 2.72 -10.46
CA LEU A 106 4.92 2.04 -11.43
C LEU A 106 6.05 1.23 -10.76
N VAL A 107 6.22 1.36 -9.46
CA VAL A 107 7.25 0.68 -8.66
C VAL A 107 6.70 0.20 -7.33
N ASP A 108 7.21 -0.93 -6.89
CA ASP A 108 6.96 -1.51 -5.58
C ASP A 108 8.28 -1.77 -4.82
N ASN A 109 8.20 -2.37 -3.64
CA ASN A 109 9.37 -2.71 -2.82
C ASN A 109 10.29 -3.76 -3.45
N THR A 110 9.83 -4.46 -4.49
CA THR A 110 10.55 -5.52 -5.20
C THR A 110 11.14 -5.04 -6.53
N THR A 111 10.75 -3.84 -6.98
CA THR A 111 11.20 -3.28 -8.26
C THR A 111 12.71 -3.03 -8.24
N PRO A 112 13.48 -3.58 -9.21
CA PRO A 112 14.91 -3.34 -9.29
C PRO A 112 15.23 -1.87 -9.57
N GLY A 113 16.35 -1.37 -9.03
CA GLY A 113 16.85 -0.03 -9.34
C GLY A 113 16.70 0.99 -8.21
N ALA A 114 16.87 2.27 -8.57
CA ALA A 114 16.89 3.37 -7.60
C ALA A 114 15.53 3.60 -6.93
N ALA A 115 14.45 3.52 -7.69
CA ALA A 115 13.09 3.78 -7.20
C ALA A 115 12.65 2.73 -6.16
N GLY A 116 12.87 1.43 -6.42
CA GLY A 116 12.59 0.37 -5.45
C GLY A 116 13.43 0.48 -4.18
N ARG A 117 14.73 0.87 -4.31
CA ARG A 117 15.60 1.13 -3.15
C ARG A 117 15.11 2.31 -2.31
N VAL A 118 14.70 3.41 -2.95
CA VAL A 118 14.13 4.57 -2.25
C VAL A 118 12.86 4.17 -1.50
N LEU A 119 11.96 3.42 -2.13
CA LEU A 119 10.73 2.95 -1.49
C LEU A 119 11.02 2.02 -0.31
N SER A 120 11.97 1.08 -0.46
CA SER A 120 12.39 0.17 0.61
C SER A 120 13.04 0.92 1.79
N LEU A 121 13.87 1.92 1.52
CA LEU A 121 14.48 2.76 2.56
C LEU A 121 13.43 3.62 3.26
N ALA A 122 12.48 4.18 2.51
CA ALA A 122 11.37 4.93 3.08
C ALA A 122 10.51 4.06 3.99
N ASP A 123 10.19 2.83 3.60
CA ASP A 123 9.44 1.90 4.46
C ASP A 123 10.18 1.59 5.76
N LYS A 124 11.48 1.33 5.71
CA LYS A 124 12.31 1.11 6.90
C LYS A 124 12.32 2.34 7.81
N ALA A 125 12.54 3.53 7.25
CA ALA A 125 12.58 4.78 8.01
C ALA A 125 11.21 5.07 8.66
N LEU A 126 10.13 4.90 7.93
CA LEU A 126 8.76 5.06 8.43
C LEU A 126 8.39 3.99 9.47
N GLY A 127 8.90 2.77 9.31
CA GLY A 127 8.74 1.69 10.28
C GLY A 127 9.37 2.02 11.64
N ILE A 128 10.52 2.67 11.65
CA ILE A 128 11.18 3.14 12.88
C ILE A 128 10.37 4.28 13.53
N ALA A 129 9.75 5.14 12.75
CA ALA A 129 8.95 6.26 13.24
C ALA A 129 7.54 5.86 13.75
N ASP A 130 7.04 4.69 13.40
CA ASP A 130 5.68 4.22 13.71
C ASP A 130 5.32 4.27 15.22
N PRO A 131 6.21 3.89 16.18
CA PRO A 131 5.94 4.01 17.61
C PRO A 131 5.73 5.46 18.07
N VAL A 132 6.46 6.40 17.48
CA VAL A 132 6.35 7.83 17.80
C VAL A 132 5.04 8.40 17.27
N LEU A 133 4.67 8.03 16.03
CA LEU A 133 3.43 8.46 15.39
C LEU A 133 2.17 7.93 16.09
N ARG A 134 2.24 6.74 16.70
CA ARG A 134 1.14 6.18 17.50
C ARG A 134 0.95 6.91 18.81
N LYS A 135 2.03 7.36 19.47
CA LYS A 135 1.96 8.11 20.73
C LYS A 135 1.32 9.50 20.55
N THR A 136 1.64 10.20 19.45
CA THR A 136 1.06 11.51 19.16
C THR A 136 -0.44 11.44 18.86
N ARG A 137 -0.95 10.32 18.33
CA ARG A 137 -2.38 10.11 18.08
C ARG A 137 -3.18 9.76 19.34
N ALA A 138 -2.54 9.22 20.36
CA ALA A 138 -3.18 8.92 21.64
C ALA A 138 -3.25 10.15 22.57
N ALA A 139 -2.53 11.22 22.22
CA ALA A 139 -2.45 12.46 23.00
C ALA A 139 -3.22 13.65 22.37
N ALA A 140 -3.86 13.44 21.24
CA ALA A 140 -4.72 14.40 20.53
C ALA A 140 -6.17 13.94 20.51
#